data_b42cd2dbecebc3423b4efe0bc859bfa8
#
_entry.id   b42cd2dbecebc3423b4efe0bc859bfa8
#
_cell.length_a   1.000
_cell.length_b   1.000
_cell.length_c   1.000
_cell.angle_alpha   90.00
_cell.angle_beta   90.00
_cell.angle_gamma   90.00
#
_symmetry.space_group_name_H-M   'P 1'
#
loop_
_entity.id
_entity.type
_entity.pdbx_description
1 polymer ?
#
loop_
_entity_poly.entity_id
_entity_poly.type
_entity_poly.pdbx_seq_one_letter_code
_entity_poly.pdbx_strand_id
1 'polypeptide(L)'
;MGNKHTLTDLYQMQALPLSAKIRMTKYRIRQWIEEYGEDGVYVSFSGGKDSTVLLDIVRQDYPNIPAMFVDVPTQYPELKEFVKTFDNVEILKPKISFMDVCKKYGFPMFSKEISSCIGEARKYFENIEKGNNKNTILTDRQTDRQTDRQTFHMLIA
;
A
#
# COMPACT_ATOMS: atom_id res chain seq x y z
N MET A 1 15.59 17.38 2.93
CA MET A 1 14.23 17.98 2.91
C MET A 1 13.60 17.65 1.56
N GLY A 2 12.71 16.64 1.50
CA GLY A 2 12.03 16.29 0.26
C GLY A 2 11.05 17.39 -0.16
N ASN A 3 11.12 17.83 -1.41
CA ASN A 3 10.16 18.76 -1.97
C ASN A 3 8.75 18.16 -1.86
N LYS A 4 7.88 18.78 -1.09
CA LYS A 4 6.46 18.40 -1.07
C LYS A 4 5.88 18.73 -2.45
N HIS A 5 5.33 17.72 -3.13
CA HIS A 5 4.59 17.93 -4.36
C HIS A 5 3.39 18.85 -4.11
N THR A 6 3.18 19.80 -5.01
CA THR A 6 2.05 20.73 -4.96
C THR A 6 0.84 20.14 -5.69
N LEU A 7 -0.36 20.71 -5.47
CA LEU A 7 -1.55 20.35 -6.26
C LEU A 7 -1.36 20.59 -7.75
N THR A 8 -0.58 21.61 -8.11
CA THR A 8 -0.25 21.91 -9.51
C THR A 8 0.58 20.79 -10.13
N ASP A 9 1.57 20.27 -9.41
CA ASP A 9 2.39 19.12 -9.85
C ASP A 9 1.51 17.90 -10.10
N LEU A 10 0.53 17.66 -9.22
CA LEU A 10 -0.42 16.55 -9.36
C LEU A 10 -1.25 16.69 -10.64
N TYR A 11 -1.84 17.86 -10.89
CA TYR A 11 -2.61 18.10 -12.11
C TYR A 11 -1.77 17.97 -13.37
N GLN A 12 -0.53 18.45 -13.35
CA GLN A 12 0.40 18.28 -14.47
C GLN A 12 0.71 16.81 -14.72
N MET A 13 0.97 16.02 -13.68
CA MET A 13 1.20 14.58 -13.81
C MET A 13 -0.04 13.83 -14.32
N GLN A 14 -1.23 14.24 -13.87
CA GLN A 14 -2.49 13.65 -14.33
C GLN A 14 -2.79 13.99 -15.80
N ALA A 15 -2.38 15.15 -16.29
CA ALA A 15 -2.55 15.58 -17.67
C ALA A 15 -1.59 14.91 -18.67
N LEU A 16 -0.56 14.22 -18.19
CA LEU A 16 0.39 13.53 -19.06
C LEU A 16 -0.30 12.43 -19.90
N PRO A 17 0.15 12.22 -21.15
CA PRO A 17 -0.33 11.10 -21.95
C PRO A 17 0.06 9.76 -21.31
N LEU A 18 -0.75 8.71 -21.57
CA LEU A 18 -0.57 7.38 -20.97
C LEU A 18 0.85 6.85 -21.18
N SER A 19 1.42 7.02 -22.37
CA SER A 19 2.79 6.57 -22.67
C SER A 19 3.87 7.23 -21.78
N ALA A 20 3.67 8.49 -21.41
CA ALA A 20 4.56 9.18 -20.50
C ALA A 20 4.41 8.65 -19.07
N LYS A 21 3.17 8.40 -18.61
CA LYS A 21 2.89 7.81 -17.31
C LYS A 21 3.53 6.43 -17.19
N ILE A 22 3.38 5.56 -18.20
CA ILE A 22 4.00 4.23 -18.21
C ILE A 22 5.54 4.34 -18.12
N ARG A 23 6.16 5.24 -18.90
CA ARG A 23 7.62 5.45 -18.84
C ARG A 23 8.09 5.92 -17.46
N MET A 24 7.35 6.82 -16.82
CA MET A 24 7.66 7.27 -15.45
C MET A 24 7.55 6.12 -14.45
N THR A 25 6.50 5.29 -14.56
CA THR A 25 6.32 4.11 -13.72
C THR A 25 7.48 3.13 -13.90
N LYS A 26 7.83 2.78 -15.15
CA LYS A 26 8.97 1.90 -15.47
C LYS A 26 10.30 2.45 -14.94
N TYR A 27 10.51 3.76 -15.03
CA TYR A 27 11.70 4.39 -14.47
C TYR A 27 11.78 4.22 -12.95
N ARG A 28 10.66 4.41 -12.23
CA ARG A 28 10.60 4.17 -10.78
C ARG A 28 10.86 2.70 -10.41
N ILE A 29 10.24 1.78 -11.14
CA ILE A 29 10.46 0.33 -10.96
C ILE A 29 11.93 0.00 -11.12
N ARG A 30 12.58 0.52 -12.18
CA ARG A 30 14.01 0.29 -12.43
C ARG A 30 14.88 0.79 -11.28
N GLN A 31 14.64 1.99 -10.76
CA GLN A 31 15.38 2.52 -9.61
C GLN A 31 15.32 1.59 -8.39
N TRP A 32 14.14 1.01 -8.12
CA TRP A 32 13.98 0.07 -7.02
C TRP A 32 14.72 -1.25 -7.27
N ILE A 33 14.68 -1.76 -8.48
CA ILE A 33 15.37 -3.00 -8.83
C ILE A 33 16.89 -2.80 -8.83
N GLU A 34 17.36 -1.64 -9.25
CA GLU A 34 18.80 -1.28 -9.15
C GLU A 34 19.28 -1.19 -7.69
N GLU A 35 18.40 -0.74 -6.77
CA GLU A 35 18.71 -0.62 -5.35
C GLU A 35 18.70 -1.98 -4.63
N TYR A 36 17.70 -2.83 -4.89
CA TYR A 36 17.44 -4.05 -4.10
C TYR A 36 17.69 -5.36 -4.84
N GLY A 37 17.93 -5.33 -6.15
CA GLY A 37 18.00 -6.51 -7.00
C GLY A 37 16.64 -7.10 -7.36
N GLU A 38 16.57 -7.93 -8.41
CA GLU A 38 15.31 -8.59 -8.80
C GLU A 38 14.81 -9.58 -7.74
N ASP A 39 15.71 -10.24 -7.04
CA ASP A 39 15.38 -11.19 -5.97
C ASP A 39 14.94 -10.49 -4.65
N GLY A 40 15.23 -9.21 -4.52
CA GLY A 40 14.88 -8.41 -3.34
C GLY A 40 13.54 -7.68 -3.45
N VAL A 41 12.80 -7.84 -4.55
CA VAL A 41 11.55 -7.11 -4.81
C VAL A 41 10.40 -8.04 -5.17
N TYR A 42 9.20 -7.63 -4.84
CA TYR A 42 7.95 -8.30 -5.27
C TYR A 42 6.86 -7.28 -5.56
N VAL A 43 5.85 -7.68 -6.31
CA VAL A 43 4.66 -6.85 -6.54
C VAL A 43 3.59 -7.23 -5.52
N SER A 44 3.15 -6.28 -4.68
CA SER A 44 1.98 -6.47 -3.85
C SER A 44 0.72 -6.50 -4.73
N PHE A 45 0.14 -7.68 -4.89
CA PHE A 45 -0.96 -7.94 -5.80
C PHE A 45 -2.26 -8.19 -5.04
N SER A 46 -3.17 -7.24 -5.11
CA SER A 46 -4.49 -7.35 -4.46
C SER A 46 -5.58 -7.92 -5.37
N GLY A 47 -5.29 -8.15 -6.65
CA GLY A 47 -6.27 -8.51 -7.68
C GLY A 47 -7.16 -7.33 -8.12
N GLY A 48 -6.98 -6.15 -7.56
CA GLY A 48 -7.67 -4.93 -7.99
C GLY A 48 -7.06 -4.35 -9.27
N LYS A 49 -7.80 -3.48 -9.96
CA LYS A 49 -7.40 -2.89 -11.25
C LYS A 49 -6.01 -2.24 -11.23
N ASP A 50 -5.69 -1.51 -10.17
CA ASP A 50 -4.43 -0.74 -10.09
C ASP A 50 -3.23 -1.68 -9.90
N SER A 51 -3.34 -2.69 -9.03
CA SER A 51 -2.31 -3.70 -8.83
C SER A 51 -2.13 -4.62 -10.04
N THR A 52 -3.20 -4.88 -10.80
CA THR A 52 -3.15 -5.66 -12.04
C THR A 52 -2.38 -4.89 -13.12
N VAL A 53 -2.66 -3.60 -13.30
CA VAL A 53 -1.92 -2.74 -14.24
C VAL A 53 -0.46 -2.61 -13.83
N LEU A 54 -0.18 -2.46 -12.53
CA LEU A 54 1.20 -2.40 -12.04
C LEU A 54 1.95 -3.70 -12.33
N LEU A 55 1.33 -4.86 -12.05
CA LEU A 55 1.92 -6.16 -12.32
C LEU A 55 2.24 -6.35 -13.81
N ASP A 56 1.32 -5.95 -14.69
CA ASP A 56 1.55 -5.99 -16.14
C ASP A 56 2.74 -5.12 -16.55
N ILE A 57 2.81 -3.87 -16.07
CA ILE A 57 3.92 -2.96 -16.39
C ILE A 57 5.26 -3.50 -15.88
N VAL A 58 5.31 -4.07 -14.67
CA VAL A 58 6.52 -4.69 -14.11
C VAL A 58 6.98 -5.84 -14.96
N ARG A 59 6.06 -6.76 -15.32
CA ARG A 59 6.38 -7.99 -16.06
C ARG A 59 6.76 -7.78 -17.51
N GLN A 60 6.45 -6.63 -18.09
CA GLN A 60 6.96 -6.27 -19.43
C GLN A 60 8.49 -6.17 -19.47
N ASP A 61 9.12 -5.70 -18.41
CA ASP A 61 10.57 -5.51 -18.34
C ASP A 61 11.24 -6.58 -17.44
N TYR A 62 10.51 -7.10 -16.44
CA TYR A 62 11.00 -8.05 -15.43
C TYR A 62 10.01 -9.20 -15.23
N PRO A 63 9.94 -10.16 -16.14
CA PRO A 63 8.90 -11.21 -16.15
C PRO A 63 8.98 -12.15 -14.95
N ASN A 64 10.13 -12.27 -14.32
CA ASN A 64 10.36 -13.22 -13.22
C ASN A 64 10.04 -12.65 -11.84
N ILE A 65 9.75 -11.36 -11.71
CA ILE A 65 9.41 -10.78 -10.41
C ILE A 65 8.11 -11.40 -9.89
N PRO A 66 8.15 -11.98 -8.66
CA PRO A 66 6.97 -12.60 -8.06
C PRO A 66 5.93 -11.57 -7.66
N ALA A 67 4.67 -11.96 -7.68
CA ALA A 67 3.58 -11.22 -7.08
C ALA A 67 3.14 -11.89 -5.78
N MET A 68 2.85 -11.10 -4.75
CA MET A 68 2.39 -11.58 -3.44
C MET A 68 0.92 -11.20 -3.25
N PHE A 69 0.07 -12.19 -3.04
CA PHE A 69 -1.34 -12.01 -2.74
C PHE A 69 -1.65 -12.50 -1.33
N VAL A 70 -2.28 -11.66 -0.51
CA VAL A 70 -2.70 -12.05 0.83
C VAL A 70 -4.14 -12.52 0.80
N ASP A 71 -4.36 -13.82 1.00
CA ASP A 71 -5.69 -14.43 1.05
C ASP A 71 -6.34 -14.20 2.41
N VAL A 72 -7.35 -13.33 2.45
CA VAL A 72 -8.18 -13.08 3.64
C VAL A 72 -9.63 -13.51 3.40
N PRO A 73 -10.35 -13.99 4.46
CA PRO A 73 -11.70 -14.53 4.30
C PRO A 73 -12.75 -13.50 3.85
N THR A 74 -12.45 -12.22 4.00
CA THR A 74 -13.37 -11.12 3.67
C THR A 74 -13.36 -10.71 2.21
N GLN A 75 -12.51 -11.34 1.39
CA GLN A 75 -12.43 -11.06 -0.05
C GLN A 75 -13.50 -11.84 -0.82
N TYR A 76 -13.93 -11.25 -1.92
CA TYR A 76 -14.87 -11.91 -2.85
C TYR A 76 -14.25 -13.17 -3.47
N PRO A 77 -15.01 -14.27 -3.61
CA PRO A 77 -14.52 -15.50 -4.23
C PRO A 77 -14.00 -15.29 -5.65
N GLU A 78 -14.68 -14.46 -6.44
CA GLU A 78 -14.32 -14.14 -7.83
C GLU A 78 -12.93 -13.50 -7.92
N LEU A 79 -12.57 -12.69 -6.93
CA LEU A 79 -11.23 -12.08 -6.86
C LEU A 79 -10.16 -13.15 -6.69
N LYS A 80 -10.40 -14.13 -5.85
CA LYS A 80 -9.46 -15.24 -5.63
C LYS A 80 -9.30 -16.11 -6.87
N GLU A 81 -10.39 -16.36 -7.60
CA GLU A 81 -10.32 -17.06 -8.88
C GLU A 81 -9.57 -16.24 -9.93
N PHE A 82 -9.79 -14.94 -9.98
CA PHE A 82 -9.05 -14.04 -10.87
C PHE A 82 -7.54 -14.05 -10.57
N VAL A 83 -7.14 -13.98 -9.31
CA VAL A 83 -5.73 -14.03 -8.90
C VAL A 83 -5.04 -15.32 -9.36
N LYS A 84 -5.74 -16.46 -9.33
CA LYS A 84 -5.21 -17.75 -9.78
C LYS A 84 -4.95 -17.82 -11.29
N THR A 85 -5.51 -16.91 -12.09
CA THR A 85 -5.23 -16.84 -13.53
C THR A 85 -3.87 -16.27 -13.88
N PHE A 86 -3.17 -15.70 -12.90
CA PHE A 86 -1.84 -15.13 -13.07
C PHE A 86 -0.76 -16.13 -12.66
N ASP A 87 0.28 -16.23 -13.48
CA ASP A 87 1.45 -17.02 -13.16
C ASP A 87 2.33 -16.31 -12.12
N ASN A 88 3.21 -17.08 -11.45
CA ASN A 88 4.17 -16.57 -10.49
C ASN A 88 3.54 -15.65 -9.43
N VAL A 89 2.41 -16.09 -8.85
CA VAL A 89 1.74 -15.42 -7.74
C VAL A 89 1.84 -16.30 -6.50
N GLU A 90 2.49 -15.79 -5.47
CA GLU A 90 2.57 -16.44 -4.17
C GLU A 90 1.37 -16.03 -3.30
N ILE A 91 0.62 -17.03 -2.84
CA ILE A 91 -0.57 -16.81 -2.01
C ILE A 91 -0.21 -16.97 -0.54
N LEU A 92 -0.20 -15.85 0.17
CA LEU A 92 0.09 -15.79 1.59
C LEU A 92 -1.20 -15.88 2.40
N LYS A 93 -1.17 -16.62 3.50
CA LYS A 93 -2.28 -16.68 4.46
C LYS A 93 -1.86 -16.05 5.78
N PRO A 94 -2.76 -15.27 6.44
CA PRO A 94 -2.49 -14.74 7.76
C PRO A 94 -2.17 -15.87 8.77
N LYS A 95 -1.19 -15.65 9.63
CA LYS A 95 -0.81 -16.61 10.69
C LYS A 95 -1.95 -16.84 11.69
N ILE A 96 -2.78 -15.82 11.92
CA ILE A 96 -3.93 -15.87 12.81
C ILE A 96 -5.18 -15.66 11.95
N SER A 97 -6.16 -16.54 12.09
CA SER A 97 -7.40 -16.41 11.32
C SER A 97 -8.18 -15.16 11.73
N PHE A 98 -8.94 -14.59 10.80
CA PHE A 98 -9.83 -13.45 11.10
C PHE A 98 -10.79 -13.76 12.27
N MET A 99 -11.34 -14.97 12.31
CA MET A 99 -12.23 -15.39 13.38
C MET A 99 -11.54 -15.45 14.74
N ASP A 100 -10.30 -15.89 14.79
CA ASP A 100 -9.53 -15.93 16.04
C ASP A 100 -9.14 -14.52 16.51
N VAL A 101 -8.84 -13.62 15.58
CA VAL A 101 -8.66 -12.19 15.88
C VAL A 101 -9.95 -11.62 16.49
N CYS A 102 -11.10 -11.88 15.87
CA CYS A 102 -12.40 -11.42 16.36
C CYS A 102 -12.75 -12.03 17.74
N LYS A 103 -12.46 -13.32 17.97
CA LYS A 103 -12.65 -13.95 19.29
C LYS A 103 -11.77 -13.32 20.37
N LYS A 104 -10.53 -12.99 20.02
CA LYS A 104 -9.55 -12.45 20.98
C LYS A 104 -9.75 -10.95 21.26
N TYR A 105 -10.07 -10.17 20.25
CA TYR A 105 -10.10 -8.70 20.35
C TYR A 105 -11.48 -8.08 20.13
N GLY A 106 -12.48 -8.89 19.79
CA GLY A 106 -13.82 -8.44 19.39
C GLY A 106 -13.88 -8.03 17.90
N PHE A 107 -15.10 -7.85 17.42
CA PHE A 107 -15.33 -7.32 16.07
C PHE A 107 -15.06 -5.81 16.03
N PRO A 108 -14.45 -5.29 14.97
CA PRO A 108 -14.26 -3.86 14.81
C PRO A 108 -15.63 -3.17 14.60
N MET A 109 -16.14 -2.56 15.68
CA MET A 109 -17.44 -1.86 15.68
C MET A 109 -17.33 -0.40 15.18
N PHE A 110 -16.12 0.07 14.90
CA PHE A 110 -15.83 1.47 14.62
C PHE A 110 -15.37 1.69 13.19
N SER A 111 -15.70 2.86 12.63
CA SER A 111 -15.15 3.27 11.33
C SER A 111 -13.62 3.42 11.38
N LYS A 112 -12.98 3.38 10.21
CA LYS A 112 -11.53 3.65 10.08
C LYS A 112 -11.15 4.99 10.74
N GLU A 113 -11.99 6.00 10.64
CA GLU A 113 -11.74 7.33 11.21
C GLU A 113 -11.68 7.29 12.74
N ILE A 114 -12.65 6.65 13.38
CA ILE A 114 -12.69 6.51 14.84
C ILE A 114 -11.50 5.66 15.31
N SER A 115 -11.20 4.56 14.62
CA SER A 115 -10.05 3.70 14.93
C SER A 115 -8.72 4.46 14.85
N SER A 116 -8.55 5.29 13.82
CA SER A 116 -7.35 6.15 13.67
C SER A 116 -7.24 7.16 14.80
N CYS A 117 -8.35 7.83 15.16
CA CYS A 117 -8.36 8.80 16.27
C CYS A 117 -7.95 8.15 17.60
N ILE A 118 -8.48 6.96 17.89
CA ILE A 118 -8.13 6.20 19.10
C ILE A 118 -6.64 5.81 19.07
N GLY A 119 -6.14 5.36 17.93
CA GLY A 119 -4.74 5.00 17.75
C GLY A 119 -3.78 6.18 17.96
N GLU A 120 -4.12 7.34 17.41
CA GLU A 120 -3.37 8.59 17.60
C GLU A 120 -3.37 9.04 19.07
N ALA A 121 -4.54 9.01 19.73
CA ALA A 121 -4.66 9.35 21.13
C ALA A 121 -3.80 8.43 22.02
N ARG A 122 -3.82 7.11 21.77
CA ARG A 122 -2.97 6.16 22.50
C ARG A 122 -1.49 6.48 22.32
N LYS A 123 -1.03 6.70 21.09
CA LYS A 123 0.37 7.09 20.81
C LYS A 123 0.75 8.39 21.52
N TYR A 124 -0.17 9.35 21.57
CA TYR A 124 0.07 10.61 22.28
C TYR A 124 0.31 10.37 23.77
N PHE A 125 -0.55 9.60 24.44
CA PHE A 125 -0.37 9.26 25.87
C PHE A 125 0.89 8.46 26.12
N GLU A 126 1.20 7.46 25.29
CA GLU A 126 2.46 6.70 25.40
C GLU A 126 3.70 7.59 25.27
N ASN A 127 3.66 8.61 24.40
CA ASN A 127 4.76 9.56 24.24
C ASN A 127 4.91 10.47 25.47
N ILE A 128 3.81 10.87 26.10
CA ILE A 128 3.86 11.63 27.37
C ILE A 128 4.48 10.79 28.48
N GLU A 129 4.04 9.53 28.64
CA GLU A 129 4.58 8.61 29.65
C GLU A 129 6.08 8.33 29.44
N LYS A 130 6.56 8.30 28.19
CA LYS A 130 7.98 8.15 27.85
C LYS A 130 8.79 9.45 27.95
N GLY A 131 8.19 10.56 28.39
CA GLY A 131 8.86 11.86 28.54
C GLY A 131 9.18 12.54 27.20
N ASN A 132 8.69 12.02 26.08
CA ASN A 132 8.86 12.59 24.75
C ASN A 132 7.84 13.71 24.48
N ASN A 133 8.00 14.84 25.14
CA ASN A 133 7.15 16.03 24.99
C ASN A 133 7.46 16.78 23.68
N LYS A 134 7.38 16.12 22.54
CA LYS A 134 7.24 16.84 21.26
C LYS A 134 5.78 17.19 21.11
N ASN A 135 5.46 18.50 21.23
CA ASN A 135 4.17 19.08 20.87
C ASN A 135 3.80 18.70 19.44
N THR A 136 3.27 17.51 19.26
CA THR A 136 2.57 17.14 18.03
C THR A 136 1.15 17.63 18.21
N ILE A 137 0.98 18.92 17.94
CA ILE A 137 -0.33 19.51 17.70
C ILE A 137 -0.99 18.64 16.61
N LEU A 138 -2.21 18.23 16.87
CA LEU A 138 -3.12 17.61 15.91
C LEU A 138 -3.35 18.56 14.71
N THR A 139 -2.34 18.73 13.88
CA THR A 139 -2.39 19.59 12.71
C THR A 139 -2.79 18.76 11.51
N ASP A 140 -4.01 19.04 11.08
CA ASP A 140 -4.47 19.00 9.70
C ASP A 140 -4.69 17.64 9.04
N ARG A 141 -5.84 17.04 9.44
CA ARG A 141 -6.42 15.85 8.79
C ARG A 141 -6.77 16.02 7.30
N GLN A 142 -6.63 17.20 6.73
CA GLN A 142 -7.02 17.43 5.33
C GLN A 142 -5.88 17.11 4.34
N THR A 143 -4.63 17.22 4.76
CA THR A 143 -3.47 16.99 3.88
C THR A 143 -3.16 15.50 3.72
N ASP A 144 -3.40 14.65 4.74
CA ASP A 144 -3.04 13.23 4.68
C ASP A 144 -4.02 12.39 3.85
N ARG A 145 -5.28 12.82 3.72
CA ARG A 145 -6.28 12.10 2.91
C ARG A 145 -5.98 12.07 1.40
N GLN A 146 -5.18 13.00 0.90
CA GLN A 146 -4.81 13.04 -0.53
C GLN A 146 -3.52 12.29 -0.82
N THR A 147 -2.62 12.18 0.14
CA THR A 147 -1.34 11.48 -0.02
C THR A 147 -1.50 9.96 0.07
N ASP A 148 -2.39 9.46 0.94
CA ASP A 148 -2.63 8.02 1.14
C ASP A 148 -3.27 7.32 -0.07
N ARG A 149 -3.95 8.05 -0.95
CA ARG A 149 -4.54 7.49 -2.17
C ARG A 149 -3.57 7.31 -3.33
N GLN A 150 -2.34 7.82 -3.21
CA GLN A 150 -1.37 7.84 -4.31
C GLN A 150 -0.05 7.15 -4.01
N THR A 151 0.14 6.65 -2.81
CA THR A 151 1.30 5.82 -2.52
C THR A 151 1.00 4.42 -3.01
N PHE A 152 1.46 4.10 -4.22
CA PHE A 152 1.64 2.73 -4.67
C PHE A 152 2.59 2.09 -3.66
N HIS A 153 2.07 1.32 -2.72
CA HIS A 153 2.90 0.51 -1.85
C HIS A 153 3.46 -0.66 -2.67
N MET A 154 4.55 -0.44 -3.34
CA MET A 154 5.54 -1.48 -3.49
C MET A 154 6.12 -1.67 -2.08
N LEU A 155 5.62 -2.63 -1.33
CA LEU A 155 6.27 -3.11 -0.13
C LEU A 155 7.46 -3.94 -0.58
N ILE A 156 8.62 -3.37 -0.39
CA ILE A 156 9.91 -4.00 -0.59
C ILE A 156 10.25 -4.62 0.75
N ALA A 157 10.61 -5.90 0.72
CA ALA A 157 11.03 -6.68 1.89
C ALA A 157 12.34 -6.14 2.46
#